data_b0007e96dae63a624f8a113405343798
#
_entry.id   b0007e96dae63a624f8a113405343798
#
_cell.length_a   1.000
_cell.length_b   1.000
_cell.length_c   1.000
_cell.angle_alpha   90.00
_cell.angle_beta   90.00
_cell.angle_gamma   90.00
#
_symmetry.space_group_name_H-M   'P 1'
#
loop_
_entity.id
_entity.type
_entity.pdbx_description
1 polymer ?
#
loop_
_entity_poly.entity_id
_entity_poly.type
_entity_poly.pdbx_seq_one_letter_code
_entity_poly.pdbx_strand_id
1 'polypeptide(L)'
;MIVLATERIKIVKKLVSIFLAIALVQGVTMAVQSQEIIDPIDRVVGAGLMQKDATGNFNPEGLVSRADLAVILVKTFGLERRKTAQKPDLELPDVPKSYWAYSAIQTALKTGTMSGYRDGMFFPNQRVTRAEALAIFAQAYGVFQFPDASIYEILAKYPDAGEIPNWARKSMATALYEGFVNVELGTNKINPLKPMTRWDIAYALSKYLERQVRPTSLPVTEESPPNRGVGR
;
A
#
# COMPACT_ATOMS: atom_id res chain seq x y z
N MET A 1 70.50 7.31 27.49
CA MET A 1 69.03 7.24 27.83
C MET A 1 68.12 7.84 26.73
N ILE A 2 68.61 8.69 25.84
CA ILE A 2 67.83 9.38 24.78
C ILE A 2 67.53 8.49 23.56
N VAL A 3 68.47 7.56 23.20
CA VAL A 3 68.36 6.70 22.01
C VAL A 3 67.19 5.66 22.14
N LEU A 4 66.91 5.14 23.33
CA LEU A 4 65.84 4.18 23.57
C LEU A 4 64.45 4.80 23.49
N ALA A 5 64.31 6.09 23.75
CA ALA A 5 63.04 6.81 23.64
C ALA A 5 62.63 7.05 22.18
N THR A 6 63.59 7.33 21.29
CA THR A 6 63.38 7.61 19.88
C THR A 6 62.93 6.35 19.10
N GLU A 7 63.48 5.19 19.45
CA GLU A 7 63.08 3.90 18.84
C GLU A 7 61.67 3.48 19.26
N ARG A 8 61.31 3.69 20.52
CA ARG A 8 59.92 3.41 20.99
C ARG A 8 58.90 4.28 20.29
N ILE A 9 59.19 5.54 20.02
CA ILE A 9 58.28 6.46 19.29
C ILE A 9 58.10 6.03 17.84
N LYS A 10 59.16 5.53 17.17
CA LYS A 10 59.06 5.01 15.81
C LYS A 10 58.21 3.74 15.71
N ILE A 11 58.33 2.83 16.69
CA ILE A 11 57.53 1.60 16.76
C ILE A 11 56.08 1.93 16.98
N VAL A 12 55.74 2.84 17.91
CA VAL A 12 54.37 3.26 18.17
C VAL A 12 53.73 3.95 16.95
N LYS A 13 54.46 4.84 16.25
CA LYS A 13 53.97 5.45 15.00
C LYS A 13 53.72 4.42 13.89
N LYS A 14 54.59 3.40 13.79
CA LYS A 14 54.46 2.34 12.80
C LYS A 14 53.24 1.42 13.12
N LEU A 15 53.03 1.11 14.39
CA LEU A 15 51.85 0.35 14.85
C LEU A 15 50.57 1.13 14.64
N VAL A 16 50.53 2.42 14.97
CA VAL A 16 49.33 3.27 14.74
C VAL A 16 49.02 3.39 13.24
N SER A 17 50.05 3.51 12.37
CA SER A 17 49.84 3.53 10.92
C SER A 17 49.32 2.20 10.36
N ILE A 18 49.75 1.06 10.93
CA ILE A 18 49.25 -0.27 10.54
C ILE A 18 47.80 -0.46 11.00
N PHE A 19 47.45 -0.01 12.23
CA PHE A 19 46.07 -0.05 12.69
C PHE A 19 45.15 0.88 11.88
N LEU A 20 45.62 2.05 11.47
CA LEU A 20 44.85 2.96 10.62
C LEU A 20 44.64 2.39 9.19
N ALA A 21 45.64 1.67 8.66
CA ALA A 21 45.54 1.03 7.35
C ALA A 21 44.61 -0.19 7.37
N ILE A 22 44.59 -0.96 8.47
CA ILE A 22 43.68 -2.10 8.64
C ILE A 22 42.23 -1.61 8.82
N ALA A 23 42.02 -0.49 9.51
CA ALA A 23 40.69 0.12 9.62
C ALA A 23 40.16 0.68 8.29
N LEU A 24 41.04 1.09 7.37
CA LEU A 24 40.68 1.53 6.02
C LEU A 24 40.42 0.38 5.04
N VAL A 25 40.93 -0.81 5.29
CA VAL A 25 40.72 -2.02 4.47
C VAL A 25 39.49 -2.81 4.94
N GLN A 26 39.10 -2.64 6.20
CA GLN A 26 37.74 -3.01 6.65
C GLN A 26 36.75 -1.85 6.41
N GLY A 27 36.88 -1.17 5.26
CA GLY A 27 35.81 -0.42 4.69
C GLY A 27 34.64 -1.38 4.66
N VAL A 28 33.74 -1.21 5.62
CA VAL A 28 32.39 -1.73 5.56
C VAL A 28 31.87 -1.30 4.20
N THR A 29 31.99 -2.14 3.20
CA THR A 29 31.12 -2.13 2.07
C THR A 29 29.75 -2.40 2.67
N MET A 30 29.13 -1.38 3.28
CA MET A 30 27.70 -1.25 3.29
C MET A 30 27.37 -1.32 1.80
N ALA A 31 27.10 -2.53 1.32
CA ALA A 31 26.33 -2.70 0.13
C ALA A 31 25.07 -1.89 0.42
N VAL A 32 25.05 -0.65 -0.05
CA VAL A 32 23.81 0.07 -0.28
C VAL A 32 23.12 -0.85 -1.26
N GLN A 33 22.32 -1.74 -0.71
CA GLN A 33 21.42 -2.57 -1.46
C GLN A 33 20.47 -1.52 -2.04
N SER A 34 20.81 -1.03 -3.23
CA SER A 34 19.93 -0.21 -4.03
C SER A 34 18.67 -1.05 -4.15
N GLN A 35 17.68 -0.70 -3.35
CA GLN A 35 16.38 -1.33 -3.43
C GLN A 35 15.90 -0.99 -4.84
N GLU A 36 16.00 -1.95 -5.73
CA GLU A 36 15.59 -1.82 -7.11
C GLU A 36 14.16 -1.31 -7.08
N ILE A 37 13.95 -0.08 -7.57
CA ILE A 37 12.63 0.55 -7.61
C ILE A 37 11.87 -0.20 -8.70
N ILE A 38 11.22 -1.28 -8.34
CA ILE A 38 10.37 -2.05 -9.25
C ILE A 38 9.20 -1.15 -9.65
N ASP A 39 9.03 -0.96 -10.95
CA ASP A 39 7.90 -0.21 -11.50
C ASP A 39 6.57 -0.76 -10.95
N PRO A 40 5.65 0.10 -10.49
CA PRO A 40 4.34 -0.34 -10.00
C PRO A 40 3.59 -1.27 -10.95
N ILE A 41 3.68 -1.04 -12.27
CA ILE A 41 3.04 -1.89 -13.29
C ILE A 41 3.66 -3.29 -13.27
N ASP A 42 4.98 -3.40 -13.32
CA ASP A 42 5.66 -4.70 -13.34
C ASP A 42 5.41 -5.48 -12.05
N ARG A 43 5.35 -4.80 -10.93
CA ARG A 43 5.00 -5.41 -9.64
C ARG A 43 3.60 -6.02 -9.63
N VAL A 44 2.59 -5.28 -10.08
CA VAL A 44 1.19 -5.77 -10.05
C VAL A 44 0.92 -6.81 -11.13
N VAL A 45 1.60 -6.72 -12.27
CA VAL A 45 1.53 -7.73 -13.32
C VAL A 45 2.23 -9.01 -12.89
N GLY A 46 3.44 -8.91 -12.33
CA GLY A 46 4.18 -10.04 -11.79
C GLY A 46 3.45 -10.76 -10.65
N ALA A 47 2.71 -10.03 -9.82
CA ALA A 47 1.85 -10.59 -8.78
C ALA A 47 0.51 -11.17 -9.31
N GLY A 48 0.22 -11.05 -10.62
CA GLY A 48 -1.01 -11.52 -11.23
C GLY A 48 -2.27 -10.73 -10.86
N LEU A 49 -2.12 -9.56 -10.22
CA LEU A 49 -3.26 -8.73 -9.79
C LEU A 49 -3.89 -7.96 -10.96
N MET A 50 -3.05 -7.53 -11.89
CA MET A 50 -3.47 -6.88 -13.14
C MET A 50 -2.79 -7.54 -14.34
N GLN A 51 -3.31 -7.30 -15.54
CA GLN A 51 -2.79 -7.92 -16.75
C GLN A 51 -2.52 -6.87 -17.84
N LYS A 52 -1.54 -7.14 -18.67
CA LYS A 52 -1.34 -6.48 -19.97
C LYS A 52 -2.33 -7.11 -20.99
N ASP A 53 -2.67 -6.36 -22.02
CA ASP A 53 -3.48 -6.91 -23.12
C ASP A 53 -2.66 -7.91 -23.99
N ALA A 54 -3.31 -8.47 -25.02
CA ALA A 54 -2.69 -9.45 -25.91
C ALA A 54 -1.47 -8.91 -26.68
N THR A 55 -1.34 -7.58 -26.78
CA THR A 55 -0.19 -6.91 -27.42
C THR A 55 0.93 -6.59 -26.44
N GLY A 56 0.75 -6.91 -25.15
CA GLY A 56 1.71 -6.60 -24.09
C GLY A 56 1.56 -5.17 -23.54
N ASN A 57 0.53 -4.41 -23.94
CA ASN A 57 0.30 -3.06 -23.46
C ASN A 57 -0.49 -3.09 -22.13
N PHE A 58 -0.03 -2.35 -21.14
CA PHE A 58 -0.75 -2.19 -19.86
C PHE A 58 -1.90 -1.19 -19.94
N ASN A 59 -1.83 -0.24 -20.88
CA ASN A 59 -2.78 0.88 -21.01
C ASN A 59 -2.97 1.65 -19.68
N PRO A 60 -1.95 2.34 -19.17
CA PRO A 60 -1.98 3.00 -17.86
C PRO A 60 -3.09 4.06 -17.74
N GLU A 61 -3.40 4.76 -18.83
CA GLU A 61 -4.45 5.80 -18.88
C GLU A 61 -5.86 5.24 -19.03
N GLY A 62 -6.00 3.92 -19.23
CA GLY A 62 -7.29 3.26 -19.32
C GLY A 62 -8.11 3.44 -18.03
N LEU A 63 -9.38 3.77 -18.18
CA LEU A 63 -10.27 4.03 -17.03
C LEU A 63 -10.80 2.75 -16.41
N VAL A 64 -10.81 2.69 -15.10
CA VAL A 64 -11.30 1.55 -14.32
C VAL A 64 -12.82 1.62 -14.19
N SER A 65 -13.48 0.52 -14.55
CA SER A 65 -14.92 0.33 -14.31
C SER A 65 -15.18 -0.33 -12.96
N ARG A 66 -16.44 -0.33 -12.53
CA ARG A 66 -16.86 -1.04 -11.33
C ARG A 66 -16.60 -2.55 -11.42
N ALA A 67 -16.75 -3.13 -12.62
CA ALA A 67 -16.44 -4.55 -12.86
C ALA A 67 -14.94 -4.81 -12.75
N ASP A 68 -14.10 -3.96 -13.35
CA ASP A 68 -12.65 -4.06 -13.20
C ASP A 68 -12.23 -3.99 -11.72
N LEU A 69 -12.79 -3.03 -10.99
CA LEU A 69 -12.51 -2.86 -9.56
C LEU A 69 -12.91 -4.10 -8.76
N ALA A 70 -14.10 -4.69 -9.02
CA ALA A 70 -14.53 -5.91 -8.35
C ALA A 70 -13.53 -7.06 -8.57
N VAL A 71 -13.09 -7.28 -9.80
CA VAL A 71 -12.09 -8.33 -10.13
C VAL A 71 -10.77 -8.07 -9.40
N ILE A 72 -10.29 -6.84 -9.42
CA ILE A 72 -9.03 -6.45 -8.75
C ILE A 72 -9.12 -6.71 -7.24
N LEU A 73 -10.20 -6.29 -6.60
CA LEU A 73 -10.38 -6.45 -5.15
C LEU A 73 -10.49 -7.93 -4.73
N VAL A 74 -11.26 -8.72 -5.49
CA VAL A 74 -11.41 -10.16 -5.23
C VAL A 74 -10.05 -10.86 -5.28
N LYS A 75 -9.27 -10.62 -6.32
CA LYS A 75 -7.92 -11.18 -6.46
C LYS A 75 -6.97 -10.70 -5.37
N THR A 76 -6.94 -9.38 -5.10
CA THR A 76 -6.00 -8.77 -4.16
C THR A 76 -6.19 -9.28 -2.74
N PHE A 77 -7.45 -9.37 -2.30
CA PHE A 77 -7.79 -9.71 -0.92
C PHE A 77 -8.29 -11.14 -0.73
N GLY A 78 -8.28 -11.96 -1.78
CA GLY A 78 -8.73 -13.36 -1.74
C GLY A 78 -10.16 -13.49 -1.21
N LEU A 79 -11.06 -12.60 -1.66
CA LEU A 79 -12.41 -12.46 -1.09
C LEU A 79 -13.25 -13.72 -1.28
N GLU A 80 -12.96 -14.53 -2.29
CA GLU A 80 -13.63 -15.80 -2.57
C GLU A 80 -13.47 -16.82 -1.43
N ARG A 81 -12.43 -16.67 -0.60
CA ARG A 81 -12.16 -17.55 0.55
C ARG A 81 -12.97 -17.17 1.79
N ARG A 82 -13.64 -16.04 1.80
CA ARG A 82 -14.48 -15.61 2.93
C ARG A 82 -15.76 -16.45 3.00
N LYS A 83 -16.21 -16.82 4.20
CA LYS A 83 -17.45 -17.58 4.39
C LYS A 83 -18.66 -16.88 3.76
N THR A 84 -18.69 -15.56 3.78
CA THR A 84 -19.77 -14.76 3.16
C THR A 84 -19.82 -14.89 1.65
N ALA A 85 -18.70 -15.21 0.98
CA ALA A 85 -18.65 -15.45 -0.47
C ALA A 85 -19.44 -16.71 -0.88
N GLN A 86 -19.67 -17.64 0.05
CA GLN A 86 -20.41 -18.89 -0.19
C GLN A 86 -21.94 -18.72 -0.11
N LYS A 87 -22.43 -17.52 0.19
CA LYS A 87 -23.88 -17.23 0.15
C LYS A 87 -24.42 -17.41 -1.28
N PRO A 88 -25.73 -17.68 -1.43
CA PRO A 88 -26.36 -17.71 -2.75
C PRO A 88 -26.10 -16.43 -3.54
N ASP A 89 -26.07 -16.55 -4.85
CA ASP A 89 -25.91 -15.42 -5.74
C ASP A 89 -27.08 -14.45 -5.64
N LEU A 90 -26.78 -13.17 -5.77
CA LEU A 90 -27.76 -12.10 -5.80
C LEU A 90 -28.31 -11.97 -7.23
N GLU A 91 -29.60 -11.65 -7.34
CA GLU A 91 -30.19 -11.30 -8.64
C GLU A 91 -29.74 -9.88 -9.03
N LEU A 92 -29.11 -9.78 -10.19
CA LEU A 92 -28.59 -8.54 -10.75
C LEU A 92 -29.12 -8.41 -12.18
N PRO A 93 -30.13 -7.56 -12.43
CA PRO A 93 -30.72 -7.45 -13.77
C PRO A 93 -29.74 -7.03 -14.87
N ASP A 94 -28.70 -6.27 -14.51
CA ASP A 94 -27.70 -5.73 -15.43
C ASP A 94 -26.40 -6.55 -15.50
N VAL A 95 -26.32 -7.70 -14.77
CA VAL A 95 -25.14 -8.57 -14.75
C VAL A 95 -25.56 -10.02 -15.00
N PRO A 96 -25.76 -10.43 -16.27
CA PRO A 96 -26.10 -11.80 -16.58
C PRO A 96 -24.98 -12.76 -16.20
N LYS A 97 -25.32 -14.04 -15.94
CA LYS A 97 -24.34 -15.08 -15.56
C LYS A 97 -23.19 -15.26 -16.57
N SER A 98 -23.41 -14.90 -17.82
CA SER A 98 -22.40 -14.92 -18.89
C SER A 98 -21.47 -13.71 -18.87
N TYR A 99 -21.70 -12.71 -18.01
CA TYR A 99 -20.86 -11.53 -17.93
C TYR A 99 -19.47 -11.90 -17.41
N TRP A 100 -18.42 -11.42 -18.07
CA TRP A 100 -17.02 -11.81 -17.78
C TRP A 100 -16.58 -11.65 -16.32
N ALA A 101 -17.13 -10.66 -15.60
CA ALA A 101 -16.83 -10.38 -14.20
C ALA A 101 -17.92 -10.87 -13.24
N TYR A 102 -18.90 -11.68 -13.69
CA TYR A 102 -20.05 -12.10 -12.88
C TYR A 102 -19.61 -12.64 -11.52
N SER A 103 -18.74 -13.62 -11.49
CA SER A 103 -18.27 -14.26 -10.26
C SER A 103 -17.61 -13.28 -9.29
N ALA A 104 -16.78 -12.38 -9.81
CA ALA A 104 -16.11 -11.35 -8.99
C ALA A 104 -17.10 -10.33 -8.43
N ILE A 105 -18.08 -9.90 -9.24
CA ILE A 105 -19.15 -8.98 -8.79
C ILE A 105 -19.97 -9.63 -7.68
N GLN A 106 -20.40 -10.88 -7.86
CA GLN A 106 -21.11 -11.64 -6.84
C GLN A 106 -20.31 -11.74 -5.54
N THR A 107 -19.03 -12.08 -5.65
CA THR A 107 -18.12 -12.17 -4.50
C THR A 107 -17.98 -10.83 -3.78
N ALA A 108 -17.74 -9.74 -4.52
CA ALA A 108 -17.59 -8.41 -3.94
C ALA A 108 -18.86 -7.95 -3.19
N LEU A 109 -20.04 -8.23 -3.74
CA LEU A 109 -21.32 -7.91 -3.11
C LEU A 109 -21.59 -8.79 -1.88
N LYS A 110 -21.44 -10.12 -2.01
CA LYS A 110 -21.69 -11.07 -0.91
C LYS A 110 -20.75 -10.87 0.28
N THR A 111 -19.54 -10.38 0.03
CA THR A 111 -18.58 -10.06 1.10
C THR A 111 -18.75 -8.66 1.67
N GLY A 112 -19.65 -7.84 1.10
CA GLY A 112 -19.87 -6.46 1.51
C GLY A 112 -18.72 -5.51 1.14
N THR A 113 -17.80 -5.95 0.28
CA THR A 113 -16.67 -5.13 -0.17
C THR A 113 -17.12 -4.04 -1.15
N MET A 114 -18.10 -4.34 -1.98
CA MET A 114 -18.81 -3.37 -2.81
C MET A 114 -20.30 -3.46 -2.55
N SER A 115 -21.01 -2.37 -2.86
CA SER A 115 -22.48 -2.31 -2.79
C SER A 115 -23.09 -2.15 -4.18
N GLY A 116 -24.28 -2.69 -4.38
CA GLY A 116 -25.12 -2.37 -5.51
C GLY A 116 -25.80 -1.00 -5.34
N TYR A 117 -26.60 -0.65 -6.32
CA TYR A 117 -27.45 0.54 -6.31
C TYR A 117 -28.92 0.17 -6.05
N ARG A 118 -29.78 1.18 -6.13
CA ARG A 118 -31.24 0.94 -6.07
C ARG A 118 -31.65 0.00 -7.21
N ASP A 119 -32.75 -0.69 -7.01
CA ASP A 119 -33.36 -1.63 -7.97
C ASP A 119 -32.49 -2.85 -8.32
N GLY A 120 -31.53 -3.20 -7.43
CA GLY A 120 -30.68 -4.37 -7.59
C GLY A 120 -29.62 -4.24 -8.69
N MET A 121 -29.41 -3.02 -9.22
CA MET A 121 -28.43 -2.78 -10.28
C MET A 121 -27.01 -2.69 -9.71
N PHE A 122 -26.03 -3.16 -10.49
CA PHE A 122 -24.60 -3.02 -10.16
C PHE A 122 -23.88 -1.96 -10.99
N PHE A 123 -24.32 -1.71 -12.21
CA PHE A 123 -23.71 -0.84 -13.22
C PHE A 123 -22.22 -1.21 -13.51
N PRO A 124 -21.98 -2.42 -14.05
CA PRO A 124 -20.61 -2.98 -14.19
C PRO A 124 -19.68 -2.12 -15.04
N ASN A 125 -20.22 -1.43 -16.05
CA ASN A 125 -19.43 -0.60 -16.97
C ASN A 125 -19.26 0.86 -16.50
N GLN A 126 -19.90 1.25 -15.38
CA GLN A 126 -19.76 2.59 -14.84
C GLN A 126 -18.30 2.82 -14.40
N ARG A 127 -17.73 3.97 -14.81
CA ARG A 127 -16.41 4.40 -14.36
C ARG A 127 -16.47 4.81 -12.90
N VAL A 128 -15.42 4.49 -12.16
CA VAL A 128 -15.29 4.89 -10.76
C VAL A 128 -14.38 6.11 -10.64
N THR A 129 -14.69 6.99 -9.69
CA THR A 129 -13.79 8.08 -9.34
C THR A 129 -12.63 7.58 -8.47
N ARG A 130 -11.57 8.37 -8.37
CA ARG A 130 -10.42 8.05 -7.51
C ARG A 130 -10.85 7.90 -6.04
N ALA A 131 -11.71 8.81 -5.54
CA ALA A 131 -12.24 8.69 -4.18
C ALA A 131 -13.06 7.42 -3.96
N GLU A 132 -13.92 7.04 -4.92
CA GLU A 132 -14.70 5.80 -4.82
C GLU A 132 -13.79 4.57 -4.80
N ALA A 133 -12.90 4.44 -5.77
CA ALA A 133 -12.05 3.26 -5.89
C ALA A 133 -11.10 3.12 -4.69
N LEU A 134 -10.44 4.21 -4.28
CA LEU A 134 -9.50 4.18 -3.16
C LEU A 134 -10.19 4.00 -1.80
N ALA A 135 -11.40 4.56 -1.62
CA ALA A 135 -12.17 4.32 -0.41
C ALA A 135 -12.63 2.86 -0.30
N ILE A 136 -13.10 2.26 -1.40
CA ILE A 136 -13.48 0.84 -1.44
C ILE A 136 -12.23 -0.05 -1.23
N PHE A 137 -11.10 0.29 -1.84
CA PHE A 137 -9.84 -0.41 -1.64
C PHE A 137 -9.40 -0.38 -0.18
N ALA A 138 -9.43 0.79 0.47
CA ALA A 138 -9.10 0.94 1.87
C ALA A 138 -10.07 0.17 2.79
N GLN A 139 -11.36 0.13 2.45
CA GLN A 139 -12.34 -0.70 3.18
C GLN A 139 -12.04 -2.19 3.08
N ALA A 140 -11.64 -2.67 1.91
CA ALA A 140 -11.25 -4.06 1.71
C ALA A 140 -9.94 -4.43 2.46
N TYR A 141 -8.99 -3.50 2.52
CA TYR A 141 -7.75 -3.58 3.29
C TYR A 141 -8.01 -3.57 4.80
N GLY A 142 -8.86 -2.70 5.26
CA GLY A 142 -9.19 -2.43 6.67
C GLY A 142 -9.07 -0.95 7.01
N VAL A 143 -10.19 -0.32 7.35
CA VAL A 143 -10.21 1.10 7.69
C VAL A 143 -9.73 1.32 9.12
N PHE A 144 -8.72 2.17 9.30
CA PHE A 144 -8.23 2.55 10.61
C PHE A 144 -9.27 3.38 11.37
N GLN A 145 -9.36 3.11 12.67
CA GLN A 145 -10.27 3.81 13.55
C GLN A 145 -9.60 5.10 14.09
N PHE A 146 -9.24 6.00 13.17
CA PHE A 146 -8.69 7.30 13.56
C PHE A 146 -9.73 8.13 14.31
N PRO A 147 -9.33 8.88 15.35
CA PRO A 147 -10.12 10.00 15.86
C PRO A 147 -10.41 11.03 14.76
N ASP A 148 -11.53 11.74 14.86
CA ASP A 148 -11.91 12.75 13.85
C ASP A 148 -10.85 13.83 13.65
N ALA A 149 -10.17 14.25 14.73
CA ALA A 149 -9.05 15.19 14.67
C ALA A 149 -7.92 14.68 13.77
N SER A 150 -7.54 13.40 13.91
CA SER A 150 -6.49 12.78 13.09
C SER A 150 -6.91 12.64 11.62
N ILE A 151 -8.19 12.35 11.35
CA ILE A 151 -8.72 12.35 9.97
C ILE A 151 -8.57 13.74 9.37
N TYR A 152 -8.94 14.78 10.12
CA TYR A 152 -8.79 16.16 9.68
C TYR A 152 -7.32 16.50 9.39
N GLU A 153 -6.39 16.17 10.30
CA GLU A 153 -4.96 16.45 10.13
C GLU A 153 -4.35 15.72 8.93
N ILE A 154 -4.76 14.47 8.66
CA ILE A 154 -4.30 13.72 7.49
C ILE A 154 -4.78 14.42 6.22
N LEU A 155 -6.06 14.76 6.15
CA LEU A 155 -6.68 15.34 4.97
C LEU A 155 -6.26 16.78 4.72
N ALA A 156 -6.00 17.57 5.76
CA ALA A 156 -5.60 18.98 5.66
C ALA A 156 -4.27 19.20 4.89
N LYS A 157 -3.49 18.17 4.71
CA LYS A 157 -2.23 18.20 3.93
C LYS A 157 -2.47 18.33 2.42
N TYR A 158 -3.70 18.16 1.95
CA TYR A 158 -4.05 18.08 0.54
C TYR A 158 -5.03 19.21 0.19
N PRO A 159 -4.69 20.07 -0.78
CA PRO A 159 -5.45 21.29 -1.05
C PRO A 159 -6.88 21.04 -1.55
N ASP A 160 -7.12 19.88 -2.16
CA ASP A 160 -8.41 19.48 -2.70
C ASP A 160 -9.16 18.42 -1.85
N ALA A 161 -8.73 18.23 -0.61
CA ALA A 161 -9.40 17.29 0.30
C ALA A 161 -10.86 17.64 0.61
N GLY A 162 -11.26 18.91 0.39
CA GLY A 162 -12.64 19.35 0.49
C GLY A 162 -13.58 18.72 -0.55
N GLU A 163 -13.04 18.26 -1.67
CA GLU A 163 -13.78 17.59 -2.74
C GLU A 163 -14.07 16.09 -2.43
N ILE A 164 -13.42 15.53 -1.40
CA ILE A 164 -13.68 14.14 -0.99
C ILE A 164 -15.10 14.03 -0.44
N PRO A 165 -15.95 13.14 -0.98
CA PRO A 165 -17.29 12.92 -0.45
C PRO A 165 -17.26 12.54 1.04
N ASN A 166 -18.21 13.03 1.83
CA ASN A 166 -18.24 12.81 3.28
C ASN A 166 -18.14 11.33 3.67
N TRP A 167 -18.83 10.45 2.94
CA TRP A 167 -18.83 9.01 3.18
C TRP A 167 -17.44 8.37 2.96
N ALA A 168 -16.61 8.97 2.10
CA ALA A 168 -15.29 8.44 1.75
C ALA A 168 -14.15 8.97 2.65
N ARG A 169 -14.37 10.05 3.41
CA ARG A 169 -13.30 10.77 4.14
C ARG A 169 -12.48 9.87 5.04
N LYS A 170 -13.11 9.01 5.83
CA LYS A 170 -12.43 8.10 6.76
C LYS A 170 -11.57 7.06 6.02
N SER A 171 -12.14 6.46 4.97
CA SER A 171 -11.42 5.48 4.14
C SER A 171 -10.30 6.13 3.35
N MET A 172 -10.51 7.35 2.83
CA MET A 172 -9.47 8.12 2.15
C MET A 172 -8.35 8.53 3.10
N ALA A 173 -8.64 8.88 4.36
CA ALA A 173 -7.60 9.14 5.36
C ALA A 173 -6.73 7.89 5.58
N THR A 174 -7.33 6.69 5.64
CA THR A 174 -6.59 5.42 5.69
C THR A 174 -5.76 5.22 4.43
N ALA A 175 -6.33 5.41 3.24
CA ALA A 175 -5.60 5.24 1.98
C ALA A 175 -4.40 6.19 1.85
N LEU A 176 -4.55 7.44 2.30
CA LEU A 176 -3.48 8.44 2.32
C LEU A 176 -2.40 8.11 3.36
N TYR A 177 -2.79 7.71 4.56
CA TYR A 177 -1.87 7.30 5.63
C TYR A 177 -1.03 6.09 5.21
N GLU A 178 -1.65 5.14 4.55
CA GLU A 178 -1.00 3.93 4.02
C GLU A 178 -0.19 4.20 2.74
N GLY A 179 -0.26 5.40 2.15
CA GLY A 179 0.46 5.74 0.92
C GLY A 179 -0.12 5.08 -0.33
N PHE A 180 -1.38 4.65 -0.31
CA PHE A 180 -2.05 4.05 -1.47
C PHE A 180 -2.48 5.07 -2.53
N VAL A 181 -2.41 6.35 -2.22
CA VAL A 181 -2.84 7.43 -3.10
C VAL A 181 -1.63 8.05 -3.79
N ASN A 182 -1.55 7.96 -5.11
CA ASN A 182 -0.62 8.76 -5.89
C ASN A 182 -1.14 10.19 -5.98
N VAL A 183 -0.40 11.12 -5.38
CA VAL A 183 -0.71 12.55 -5.43
C VAL A 183 0.00 13.22 -6.60
N GLU A 184 -0.58 14.30 -7.09
CA GLU A 184 0.00 15.07 -8.19
C GLU A 184 1.26 15.81 -7.71
N LEU A 185 2.38 15.55 -8.38
CA LEU A 185 3.66 16.17 -8.05
C LEU A 185 3.60 17.70 -8.20
N GLY A 186 4.17 18.42 -7.25
CA GLY A 186 4.23 19.88 -7.25
C GLY A 186 2.97 20.57 -6.70
N THR A 187 1.79 19.98 -6.83
CA THR A 187 0.53 20.54 -6.30
C THR A 187 0.01 19.85 -5.06
N ASN A 188 0.47 18.62 -4.82
CA ASN A 188 0.01 17.73 -3.75
C ASN A 188 -1.51 17.44 -3.79
N LYS A 189 -2.13 17.49 -4.99
CA LYS A 189 -3.55 17.22 -5.18
C LYS A 189 -3.82 15.72 -5.24
N ILE A 190 -4.93 15.31 -4.64
CA ILE A 190 -5.47 13.94 -4.67
C ILE A 190 -6.29 13.72 -5.94
N ASN A 191 -6.94 14.76 -6.45
CA ASN A 191 -7.89 14.72 -7.57
C ASN A 191 -9.05 13.72 -7.31
N PRO A 192 -9.79 13.81 -6.20
CA PRO A 192 -10.69 12.76 -5.73
C PRO A 192 -11.85 12.47 -6.69
N LEU A 193 -12.31 13.46 -7.43
CA LEU A 193 -13.43 13.35 -8.36
C LEU A 193 -13.02 12.95 -9.80
N LYS A 194 -11.73 12.95 -10.11
CA LYS A 194 -11.27 12.44 -11.42
C LYS A 194 -11.56 10.94 -11.56
N PRO A 195 -11.84 10.46 -12.79
CA PRO A 195 -11.94 9.01 -13.04
C PRO A 195 -10.64 8.30 -12.62
N MET A 196 -10.79 7.11 -12.03
CA MET A 196 -9.67 6.24 -11.67
C MET A 196 -9.03 5.65 -12.90
N THR A 197 -7.73 5.80 -13.06
CA THR A 197 -6.97 5.15 -14.14
C THR A 197 -6.39 3.80 -13.70
N ARG A 198 -6.00 2.99 -14.67
CA ARG A 198 -5.28 1.73 -14.40
C ARG A 198 -3.93 1.97 -13.73
N TRP A 199 -3.27 3.11 -14.03
CA TRP A 199 -2.07 3.50 -13.33
C TRP A 199 -2.33 3.79 -11.85
N ASP A 200 -3.38 4.54 -11.55
CA ASP A 200 -3.71 4.90 -10.17
C ASP A 200 -3.94 3.65 -9.29
N ILE A 201 -4.70 2.68 -9.80
CA ILE A 201 -4.94 1.45 -9.04
C ILE A 201 -3.69 0.55 -8.99
N ALA A 202 -2.87 0.52 -10.04
CA ALA A 202 -1.60 -0.21 -10.03
C ALA A 202 -0.64 0.36 -8.97
N TYR A 203 -0.59 1.69 -8.82
CA TYR A 203 0.16 2.35 -7.76
C TYR A 203 -0.32 1.90 -6.36
N ALA A 204 -1.62 1.97 -6.10
CA ALA A 204 -2.20 1.55 -4.82
C ALA A 204 -1.88 0.08 -4.49
N LEU A 205 -2.06 -0.81 -5.47
CA LEU A 205 -1.74 -2.23 -5.36
C LEU A 205 -0.24 -2.48 -5.12
N SER A 206 0.64 -1.75 -5.82
CA SER A 206 2.09 -1.85 -5.62
C SER A 206 2.47 -1.47 -4.19
N LYS A 207 1.88 -0.39 -3.64
CA LYS A 207 2.10 0.01 -2.25
C LYS A 207 1.56 -1.02 -1.25
N TYR A 208 0.42 -1.62 -1.53
CA TYR A 208 -0.10 -2.73 -0.76
C TYR A 208 0.86 -3.92 -0.74
N LEU A 209 1.38 -4.35 -1.90
CA LEU A 209 2.33 -5.46 -1.99
C LEU A 209 3.65 -5.16 -1.26
N GLU A 210 4.15 -3.91 -1.32
CA GLU A 210 5.33 -3.49 -0.56
C GLU A 210 5.16 -3.70 0.95
N ARG A 211 3.95 -3.46 1.48
CA ARG A 211 3.65 -3.66 2.89
C ARG A 211 3.57 -5.12 3.29
N GLN A 212 3.12 -6.00 2.39
CA GLN A 212 3.07 -7.44 2.66
C GLN A 212 4.47 -8.08 2.80
N VAL A 213 5.47 -7.51 2.13
CA VAL A 213 6.86 -8.02 2.15
C VAL A 213 7.66 -7.47 3.33
N ARG A 214 7.27 -6.33 3.92
CA ARG A 214 7.97 -5.79 5.10
C ARG A 214 7.57 -6.61 6.32
N PRO A 215 8.49 -7.35 6.97
CA PRO A 215 8.19 -7.92 8.27
C PRO A 215 7.84 -6.76 9.21
N THR A 216 6.77 -6.89 9.96
CA THR A 216 6.40 -5.99 11.05
C THR A 216 7.45 -6.11 12.15
N SER A 217 8.60 -5.51 11.97
CA SER A 217 9.54 -5.25 13.05
C SER A 217 9.02 -4.02 13.80
N LEU A 218 7.95 -4.19 14.57
CA LEU A 218 7.75 -3.33 15.70
C LEU A 218 8.85 -3.70 16.69
N PRO A 219 9.70 -2.75 17.14
CA PRO A 219 10.53 -3.01 18.29
C PRO A 219 9.56 -3.28 19.46
N VAL A 220 9.51 -4.53 19.91
CA VAL A 220 8.95 -4.86 21.21
C VAL A 220 9.89 -4.20 22.19
N THR A 221 9.55 -2.99 22.64
CA THR A 221 10.12 -2.45 23.87
C THR A 221 9.54 -3.29 25.00
N GLU A 222 10.27 -4.32 25.35
CA GLU A 222 10.10 -5.07 26.58
C GLU A 222 10.54 -4.15 27.73
N GLU A 223 9.70 -3.18 28.11
CA GLU A 223 9.76 -2.59 29.43
C GLU A 223 8.89 -3.43 30.35
N SER A 224 9.52 -4.44 30.94
CA SER A 224 8.99 -5.10 32.11
C SER A 224 8.85 -4.05 33.24
N PRO A 225 7.64 -3.86 33.78
CA PRO A 225 7.51 -2.95 34.93
C PRO A 225 8.33 -3.48 36.10
N PRO A 226 9.03 -2.61 36.85
CA PRO A 226 9.82 -3.04 37.99
C PRO A 226 8.90 -3.70 39.02
N ASN A 227 9.27 -4.92 39.38
CA ASN A 227 8.66 -5.71 40.43
C ASN A 227 8.68 -4.91 41.73
N ARG A 228 7.55 -4.28 42.12
CA ARG A 228 7.39 -3.73 43.45
C ARG A 228 7.10 -4.89 44.39
N GLY A 229 8.17 -5.33 45.07
CA GLY A 229 8.09 -6.25 46.17
C GLY A 229 7.06 -5.77 47.20
N VAL A 230 6.08 -6.61 47.47
CA VAL A 230 5.19 -6.49 48.60
C VAL A 230 5.99 -6.93 49.81
N GLY A 231 6.44 -5.95 50.60
CA GLY A 231 6.94 -6.16 51.94
C GLY A 231 5.80 -5.94 52.96
N ARG A 232 5.46 -7.01 53.63
CA ARG A 232 4.69 -7.15 54.89
C ARG A 232 3.33 -6.50 54.97
#